data_eb057fb6984dca924535ce5551bd540b
#
_entry.id   eb057fb6984dca924535ce5551bd540b
#
_cell.length_a   1.000
_cell.length_b   1.000
_cell.length_c   1.000
_cell.angle_alpha   90.00
_cell.angle_beta   90.00
_cell.angle_gamma   90.00
#
_symmetry.space_group_name_H-M   'P 1'
#
loop_
_entity.id
_entity.type
_entity.pdbx_description
1 polymer ?
#
loop_
_entity_poly.entity_id
_entity_poly.type
_entity_poly.pdbx_seq_one_letter_code
_entity_poly.pdbx_strand_id
1 'polypeptide(L)'
;MPPGKQTELRQTLEVMKWSFNFLRVSADDQRIENLKGLSLFKRLTARELRELDELLHERSYQKDEVIFDEGDTGLGLFIVLSGRVKIVSSHAALQHLAPEFGPGDCFGELALFEEEQRTARAVALEPTQVLVLFRTEFVSLLERDRGIGVKILFELSRMVVWRSRKLLANEPHLPTV
;
A
#
# COMPACT_ATOMS: atom_id res chain seq x y z
N MET A 1 -38.29 2.63 -40.07
CA MET A 1 -37.82 3.38 -38.91
C MET A 1 -37.41 4.78 -39.42
N PRO A 2 -37.90 5.88 -38.86
CA PRO A 2 -37.62 7.22 -39.40
C PRO A 2 -36.14 7.61 -39.11
N PRO A 3 -35.47 8.24 -40.07
CA PRO A 3 -34.01 8.52 -39.99
C PRO A 3 -33.56 9.41 -38.81
N GLY A 4 -34.47 10.15 -38.18
CA GLY A 4 -34.15 11.03 -37.04
C GLY A 4 -33.82 10.30 -35.73
N LYS A 5 -34.45 9.14 -35.46
CA LYS A 5 -34.21 8.41 -34.20
C LYS A 5 -32.85 7.71 -34.11
N GLN A 6 -32.24 7.39 -35.23
CA GLN A 6 -30.89 6.80 -35.25
C GLN A 6 -29.81 7.84 -34.94
N THR A 7 -30.02 9.09 -35.34
CA THR A 7 -29.09 10.20 -35.08
C THR A 7 -29.12 10.60 -33.62
N GLU A 8 -30.32 10.68 -32.99
CA GLU A 8 -30.47 10.98 -31.58
C GLU A 8 -29.87 9.88 -30.67
N LEU A 9 -30.08 8.60 -31.00
CA LEU A 9 -29.49 7.48 -30.26
C LEU A 9 -27.95 7.49 -30.35
N ARG A 10 -27.38 7.81 -31.51
CA ARG A 10 -25.91 7.95 -31.65
C ARG A 10 -25.38 9.11 -30.83
N GLN A 11 -26.01 10.26 -30.86
CA GLN A 11 -25.62 11.41 -30.03
C GLN A 11 -25.72 11.11 -28.53
N THR A 12 -26.80 10.46 -28.10
CA THR A 12 -26.96 10.05 -26.69
C THR A 12 -25.88 9.05 -26.23
N LEU A 13 -25.53 8.09 -27.09
CA LEU A 13 -24.46 7.12 -26.82
C LEU A 13 -23.07 7.79 -26.76
N GLU A 14 -22.81 8.76 -27.62
CA GLU A 14 -21.54 9.51 -27.58
C GLU A 14 -21.44 10.37 -26.33
N VAL A 15 -22.51 11.06 -25.92
CA VAL A 15 -22.56 11.84 -24.67
C VAL A 15 -22.39 10.94 -23.45
N MET A 16 -23.04 9.76 -23.44
CA MET A 16 -22.85 8.77 -22.36
C MET A 16 -21.42 8.25 -22.32
N LYS A 17 -20.79 7.93 -23.45
CA LYS A 17 -19.36 7.55 -23.49
C LYS A 17 -18.43 8.65 -23.00
N TRP A 18 -18.73 9.89 -23.35
CA TRP A 18 -17.99 11.07 -22.88
C TRP A 18 -18.12 11.27 -21.37
N SER A 19 -19.33 11.15 -20.82
CA SER A 19 -19.57 11.24 -19.38
C SER A 19 -18.90 10.11 -18.62
N PHE A 20 -18.94 8.88 -19.13
CA PHE A 20 -18.24 7.73 -18.52
C PHE A 20 -16.72 7.90 -18.55
N ASN A 21 -16.15 8.37 -19.66
CA ASN A 21 -14.72 8.62 -19.75
C ASN A 21 -14.29 9.78 -18.83
N PHE A 22 -15.08 10.84 -18.75
CA PHE A 22 -14.79 11.99 -17.87
C PHE A 22 -14.85 11.60 -16.39
N LEU A 23 -15.83 10.81 -15.97
CA LEU A 23 -15.93 10.30 -14.59
C LEU A 23 -14.79 9.33 -14.26
N ARG A 24 -14.37 8.50 -15.20
CA ARG A 24 -13.25 7.57 -15.04
C ARG A 24 -11.92 8.32 -14.95
N VAL A 25 -11.67 9.30 -15.80
CA VAL A 25 -10.46 10.16 -15.74
C VAL A 25 -10.40 10.91 -14.41
N SER A 26 -11.53 11.44 -13.90
CA SER A 26 -11.54 12.13 -12.60
C SER A 26 -11.31 11.20 -11.41
N ALA A 27 -11.77 9.95 -11.49
CA ALA A 27 -11.54 8.93 -10.46
C ALA A 27 -10.07 8.47 -10.45
N ASP A 28 -9.48 8.27 -11.62
CA ASP A 28 -8.07 7.92 -11.77
C ASP A 28 -7.15 9.04 -11.27
N ASP A 29 -7.46 10.30 -11.58
CA ASP A 29 -6.68 11.45 -11.09
C ASP A 29 -6.80 11.60 -9.56
N GLN A 30 -7.99 11.38 -8.98
CA GLN A 30 -8.16 11.38 -7.52
C GLN A 30 -7.37 10.24 -6.86
N ARG A 31 -7.34 9.05 -7.47
CA ARG A 31 -6.54 7.92 -7.00
C ARG A 31 -5.05 8.25 -6.99
N ILE A 32 -4.54 8.84 -8.07
CA ILE A 32 -3.14 9.27 -8.15
C ILE A 32 -2.79 10.33 -7.10
N GLU A 33 -3.67 11.31 -6.85
CA GLU A 33 -3.46 12.30 -5.78
C GLU A 33 -3.47 11.65 -4.39
N ASN A 34 -4.33 10.67 -4.15
CA ASN A 34 -4.33 9.89 -2.90
C ASN A 34 -3.02 9.13 -2.72
N LEU A 35 -2.53 8.46 -3.76
CA LEU A 35 -1.23 7.76 -3.73
C LEU A 35 -0.07 8.72 -3.47
N LYS A 36 -0.08 9.90 -4.07
CA LYS A 36 0.93 10.94 -3.87
C LYS A 36 0.98 11.46 -2.42
N GLY A 37 -0.15 11.43 -1.72
CA GLY A 37 -0.26 11.76 -0.30
C GLY A 37 0.44 10.75 0.62
N LEU A 38 0.72 9.53 0.16
CA LEU A 38 1.39 8.51 0.94
C LEU A 38 2.89 8.80 1.07
N SER A 39 3.40 8.76 2.29
CA SER A 39 4.81 9.09 2.59
C SER A 39 5.80 8.26 1.79
N LEU A 40 5.47 6.99 1.53
CA LEU A 40 6.27 6.07 0.74
C LEU A 40 6.44 6.50 -0.72
N PHE A 41 5.44 7.18 -1.28
CA PHE A 41 5.39 7.52 -2.71
C PHE A 41 5.63 9.01 -3.00
N LYS A 42 5.90 9.82 -2.00
CA LYS A 42 6.06 11.29 -2.12
C LYS A 42 7.14 11.77 -3.11
N ARG A 43 8.08 10.89 -3.49
CA ARG A 43 9.13 11.18 -4.49
C ARG A 43 8.73 10.84 -5.90
N LEU A 44 7.59 10.17 -6.09
CA LEU A 44 7.11 9.75 -7.40
C LEU A 44 6.37 10.89 -8.09
N THR A 45 6.59 11.01 -9.38
CA THR A 45 5.80 11.87 -10.27
C THR A 45 4.43 11.23 -10.53
N ALA A 46 3.46 12.00 -11.01
CA ALA A 46 2.15 11.48 -11.38
C ALA A 46 2.22 10.36 -12.45
N ARG A 47 3.18 10.44 -13.37
CA ARG A 47 3.42 9.39 -14.36
C ARG A 47 3.91 8.10 -13.69
N GLU A 48 4.93 8.20 -12.84
CA GLU A 48 5.49 7.05 -12.11
C GLU A 48 4.45 6.42 -11.16
N LEU A 49 3.56 7.23 -10.57
CA LEU A 49 2.46 6.74 -9.75
C LEU A 49 1.45 5.93 -10.55
N ARG A 50 1.14 6.30 -11.79
CA ARG A 50 0.27 5.49 -12.66
C ARG A 50 0.90 4.15 -13.01
N GLU A 51 2.21 4.13 -13.29
CA GLU A 51 2.94 2.89 -13.54
C GLU A 51 2.99 1.98 -12.29
N LEU A 52 3.15 2.57 -11.12
CA LEU A 52 3.11 1.85 -9.85
C LEU A 52 1.71 1.34 -9.51
N ASP A 53 0.67 2.13 -9.78
CA ASP A 53 -0.72 1.78 -9.43
C ASP A 53 -1.20 0.49 -10.10
N GLU A 54 -0.68 0.16 -11.28
CA GLU A 54 -0.94 -1.12 -11.96
C GLU A 54 -0.44 -2.35 -11.17
N LEU A 55 0.49 -2.14 -10.23
CA LEU A 55 1.10 -3.16 -9.38
C LEU A 55 0.52 -3.19 -7.96
N LEU A 56 -0.39 -2.27 -7.64
CA LEU A 56 -0.99 -2.17 -6.31
C LEU A 56 -2.34 -2.88 -6.26
N HIS A 57 -2.49 -3.80 -5.31
CA HIS A 57 -3.71 -4.58 -5.12
C HIS A 57 -4.48 -4.10 -3.89
N GLU A 58 -5.70 -3.66 -4.09
CA GLU A 58 -6.57 -3.26 -2.98
C GLU A 58 -7.19 -4.47 -2.29
N ARG A 59 -7.20 -4.46 -0.94
CA ARG A 59 -7.82 -5.47 -0.10
C ARG A 59 -8.61 -4.79 1.02
N SER A 60 -9.70 -5.42 1.42
CA SER A 60 -10.56 -4.96 2.51
C SER A 60 -10.67 -6.06 3.56
N TYR A 61 -10.62 -5.65 4.83
CA TYR A 61 -10.72 -6.53 5.99
C TYR A 61 -11.78 -6.00 6.94
N GLN A 62 -12.53 -6.90 7.54
CA GLN A 62 -13.48 -6.57 8.60
C GLN A 62 -12.76 -6.41 9.93
N LYS A 63 -13.45 -5.81 10.92
CA LYS A 63 -12.92 -5.76 12.27
C LYS A 63 -12.59 -7.17 12.78
N ASP A 64 -11.46 -7.29 13.47
CA ASP A 64 -10.90 -8.52 14.05
C ASP A 64 -10.45 -9.58 13.01
N GLU A 65 -10.50 -9.23 11.70
CA GLU A 65 -10.01 -10.11 10.64
C GLU A 65 -8.48 -10.12 10.60
N VAL A 66 -7.91 -11.31 10.42
CA VAL A 66 -6.48 -11.53 10.31
C VAL A 66 -6.04 -11.22 8.89
N ILE A 67 -5.07 -10.31 8.73
CA ILE A 67 -4.49 -9.93 7.44
C ILE A 67 -3.41 -10.95 7.02
N PHE A 68 -2.59 -11.37 7.98
CA PHE A 68 -1.65 -12.50 7.89
C PHE A 68 -1.28 -12.99 9.29
N ASP A 69 -0.91 -14.24 9.39
CA ASP A 69 -0.46 -14.87 10.64
C ASP A 69 1.07 -14.84 10.78
N GLU A 70 1.53 -14.94 12.03
CA GLU A 70 2.92 -15.23 12.35
C GLU A 70 3.29 -16.62 11.80
N GLY A 71 4.42 -16.73 11.13
CA GLY A 71 4.85 -17.95 10.46
C GLY A 71 4.38 -18.10 9.01
N ASP A 72 3.42 -17.28 8.55
CA ASP A 72 3.04 -17.24 7.13
C ASP A 72 4.20 -16.78 6.25
N THR A 73 4.22 -17.21 4.99
CA THR A 73 5.19 -16.70 4.01
C THR A 73 4.94 -15.20 3.76
N GLY A 74 5.98 -14.39 3.91
CA GLY A 74 5.93 -12.96 3.61
C GLY A 74 5.84 -12.69 2.11
N LEU A 75 4.68 -12.27 1.61
CA LEU A 75 4.46 -12.07 0.17
C LEU A 75 4.59 -10.61 -0.29
N GLY A 76 4.57 -9.63 0.61
CA GLY A 76 4.60 -8.22 0.21
C GLY A 76 4.41 -7.23 1.35
N LEU A 77 4.41 -5.97 0.98
CA LEU A 77 4.18 -4.79 1.81
C LEU A 77 2.71 -4.42 1.78
N PHE A 78 2.18 -4.00 2.92
CA PHE A 78 0.82 -3.47 3.08
C PHE A 78 0.86 -1.98 3.42
N ILE A 79 -0.01 -1.18 2.81
CA ILE A 79 -0.16 0.25 3.06
C ILE A 79 -1.61 0.51 3.46
N VAL A 80 -1.85 1.10 4.62
CA VAL A 80 -3.20 1.38 5.12
C VAL A 80 -3.78 2.58 4.38
N LEU A 81 -4.93 2.40 3.74
CA LEU A 81 -5.72 3.48 3.13
C LEU A 81 -6.74 4.07 4.12
N SER A 82 -7.42 3.18 4.85
CA SER A 82 -8.39 3.54 5.89
C SER A 82 -8.45 2.47 6.96
N GLY A 83 -8.95 2.81 8.14
CA GLY A 83 -9.00 1.90 9.28
C GLY A 83 -7.68 1.83 10.05
N ARG A 84 -7.51 0.78 10.86
CA ARG A 84 -6.32 0.56 11.69
C ARG A 84 -5.97 -0.91 11.78
N VAL A 85 -4.66 -1.19 11.81
CA VAL A 85 -4.08 -2.52 11.90
C VAL A 85 -3.18 -2.59 13.13
N LYS A 86 -3.25 -3.68 13.88
CA LYS A 86 -2.36 -3.98 15.00
C LYS A 86 -1.45 -5.15 14.67
N ILE A 87 -0.18 -5.01 15.02
CA ILE A 87 0.78 -6.12 14.93
C ILE A 87 0.91 -6.77 16.30
N VAL A 88 0.78 -8.09 16.33
CA VAL A 88 0.86 -8.89 17.56
C VAL A 88 1.89 -9.98 17.35
N SER A 89 2.91 -10.05 18.20
CA SER A 89 3.93 -11.11 18.17
C SER A 89 3.73 -12.08 19.31
N SER A 90 3.99 -13.37 19.06
CA SER A 90 4.06 -14.41 20.08
C SER A 90 5.33 -14.31 20.93
N HIS A 91 6.39 -13.64 20.45
CA HIS A 91 7.62 -13.42 21.16
C HIS A 91 7.42 -12.49 22.36
N ALA A 92 7.67 -13.00 23.58
CA ALA A 92 7.48 -12.26 24.82
C ALA A 92 8.21 -10.90 24.83
N ALA A 93 9.40 -10.82 24.26
CA ALA A 93 10.16 -9.59 24.15
C ALA A 93 9.52 -8.52 23.24
N LEU A 94 8.61 -8.89 22.35
CA LEU A 94 7.97 -7.99 21.38
C LEU A 94 6.49 -7.72 21.69
N GLN A 95 5.88 -8.49 22.61
CA GLN A 95 4.46 -8.35 22.96
C GLN A 95 4.10 -6.95 23.47
N HIS A 96 5.00 -6.30 24.19
CA HIS A 96 4.79 -4.95 24.71
C HIS A 96 4.84 -3.85 23.64
N LEU A 97 5.40 -4.15 22.45
CA LEU A 97 5.53 -3.16 21.37
C LEU A 97 4.23 -3.01 20.57
N ALA A 98 3.50 -4.10 20.37
CA ALA A 98 2.19 -4.18 19.71
C ALA A 98 1.81 -2.93 18.86
N PRO A 99 2.63 -2.53 17.86
CA PRO A 99 2.44 -1.27 17.15
C PRO A 99 1.13 -1.27 16.37
N GLU A 100 0.48 -0.10 16.32
CA GLU A 100 -0.70 0.16 15.51
C GLU A 100 -0.32 1.01 14.29
N PHE A 101 -0.97 0.73 13.16
CA PHE A 101 -0.77 1.38 11.87
C PHE A 101 -2.10 1.95 11.39
N GLY A 102 -2.12 3.24 11.08
CA GLY A 102 -3.26 3.97 10.55
C GLY A 102 -3.06 4.41 9.10
N PRO A 103 -4.00 5.22 8.56
CA PRO A 103 -3.93 5.69 7.17
C PRO A 103 -2.60 6.35 6.83
N GLY A 104 -1.98 5.92 5.71
CA GLY A 104 -0.66 6.37 5.25
C GLY A 104 0.52 5.59 5.81
N ASP A 105 0.31 4.78 6.84
CA ASP A 105 1.34 3.89 7.35
C ASP A 105 1.47 2.62 6.51
N CYS A 106 2.64 1.99 6.57
CA CYS A 106 2.87 0.69 5.93
C CYS A 106 3.51 -0.31 6.91
N PHE A 107 3.27 -1.61 6.68
CA PHE A 107 3.77 -2.70 7.50
C PHE A 107 4.07 -3.93 6.64
N GLY A 108 4.82 -4.88 7.20
CA GLY A 108 5.23 -6.09 6.50
C GLY A 108 6.29 -5.87 5.44
N GLU A 109 7.06 -4.77 5.56
CA GLU A 109 8.08 -4.33 4.61
C GLU A 109 9.24 -5.30 4.45
N LEU A 110 9.55 -6.10 5.48
CA LEU A 110 10.65 -7.08 5.44
C LEU A 110 10.45 -8.08 4.30
N ALA A 111 9.21 -8.45 4.02
CA ALA A 111 8.85 -9.36 2.94
C ALA A 111 9.21 -8.85 1.51
N LEU A 112 9.54 -7.58 1.34
CA LEU A 112 10.05 -7.07 0.06
C LEU A 112 11.53 -7.38 -0.15
N PHE A 113 12.29 -7.59 0.94
CA PHE A 113 13.74 -7.76 0.91
C PHE A 113 14.17 -9.24 1.02
N GLU A 114 13.39 -10.03 1.73
CA GLU A 114 13.73 -11.43 2.02
C GLU A 114 12.48 -12.34 1.99
N GLU A 115 12.70 -13.62 1.63
CA GLU A 115 11.65 -14.63 1.55
C GLU A 115 11.50 -15.36 2.88
N GLU A 116 11.36 -14.58 3.96
CA GLU A 116 11.24 -15.12 5.30
C GLU A 116 9.77 -15.17 5.74
N GLN A 117 9.52 -15.94 6.78
CA GLN A 117 8.21 -16.01 7.41
C GLN A 117 7.88 -14.72 8.15
N ARG A 118 6.58 -14.42 8.27
CA ARG A 118 6.09 -13.31 9.09
C ARG A 118 6.53 -13.48 10.54
N THR A 119 7.15 -12.46 11.09
CA THR A 119 7.63 -12.43 12.49
C THR A 119 6.54 -12.09 13.51
N ALA A 120 5.34 -11.75 13.03
CA ALA A 120 4.20 -11.37 13.84
C ALA A 120 2.91 -11.49 13.04
N ARG A 121 1.77 -11.55 13.74
CA ARG A 121 0.41 -11.50 13.18
C ARG A 121 -0.02 -10.05 12.96
N ALA A 122 -0.76 -9.79 11.88
CA ALA A 122 -1.44 -8.51 11.63
C ALA A 122 -2.95 -8.69 11.69
N VAL A 123 -3.65 -7.84 12.46
CA VAL A 123 -5.10 -7.90 12.66
C VAL A 123 -5.72 -6.53 12.43
N ALA A 124 -6.85 -6.47 11.73
CA ALA A 124 -7.63 -5.25 11.55
C ALA A 124 -8.39 -4.92 12.85
N LEU A 125 -8.21 -3.71 13.40
CA LEU A 125 -8.92 -3.25 14.61
C LEU A 125 -10.32 -2.71 14.32
N GLU A 126 -10.58 -2.35 13.07
CA GLU A 126 -11.83 -1.82 12.54
C GLU A 126 -11.93 -2.15 11.06
N PRO A 127 -13.03 -1.89 10.33
CA PRO A 127 -13.07 -2.05 8.88
C PRO A 127 -11.92 -1.30 8.23
N THR A 128 -11.06 -2.02 7.52
CA THR A 128 -9.75 -1.54 7.06
C THR A 128 -9.58 -1.81 5.57
N GLN A 129 -9.08 -0.81 4.84
CA GLN A 129 -8.67 -0.95 3.44
C GLN A 129 -7.16 -0.76 3.35
N VAL A 130 -6.51 -1.61 2.59
CA VAL A 130 -5.07 -1.57 2.35
C VAL A 130 -4.73 -1.72 0.88
N LEU A 131 -3.58 -1.18 0.48
CA LEU A 131 -2.90 -1.54 -0.75
C LEU A 131 -1.82 -2.57 -0.43
N VAL A 132 -1.69 -3.55 -1.31
CA VAL A 132 -0.64 -4.57 -1.22
C VAL A 132 0.28 -4.40 -2.42
N LEU A 133 1.58 -4.27 -2.18
CA LEU A 133 2.63 -4.37 -3.17
C LEU A 133 3.34 -5.72 -2.96
N PHE A 134 3.12 -6.67 -3.85
CA PHE A 134 3.76 -7.96 -3.76
C PHE A 134 5.25 -7.88 -4.08
N ARG A 135 6.06 -8.73 -3.43
CA ARG A 135 7.50 -8.80 -3.63
C ARG A 135 7.88 -9.07 -5.09
N THR A 136 7.20 -9.99 -5.75
CA THR A 136 7.44 -10.35 -7.16
C THR A 136 7.25 -9.16 -8.10
N GLU A 137 6.23 -8.36 -7.86
CA GLU A 137 5.93 -7.15 -8.63
C GLU A 137 6.95 -6.05 -8.35
N PHE A 138 7.33 -5.89 -7.08
CA PHE A 138 8.35 -4.92 -6.69
C PHE A 138 9.73 -5.26 -7.28
N VAL A 139 10.14 -6.52 -7.25
CA VAL A 139 11.39 -6.98 -7.88
C VAL A 139 11.34 -6.73 -9.39
N SER A 140 10.24 -7.09 -10.04
CA SER A 140 10.04 -6.83 -11.48
C SER A 140 10.08 -5.32 -11.80
N LEU A 141 9.53 -4.47 -10.93
CA LEU A 141 9.61 -3.01 -11.07
C LEU A 141 11.05 -2.52 -10.98
N LEU A 142 11.85 -3.03 -10.02
CA LEU A 142 13.27 -2.68 -9.87
C LEU A 142 14.10 -3.03 -11.11
N GLU A 143 13.75 -4.12 -11.80
CA GLU A 143 14.42 -4.53 -13.04
C GLU A 143 14.01 -3.68 -14.24
N ARG A 144 12.70 -3.37 -14.35
CA ARG A 144 12.10 -2.65 -15.48
C ARG A 144 12.31 -1.14 -15.40
N ASP A 145 12.04 -0.53 -14.24
CA ASP A 145 12.21 0.90 -13.97
C ASP A 145 12.94 1.13 -12.64
N ARG A 146 14.26 1.20 -12.73
CA ARG A 146 15.12 1.47 -11.57
C ARG A 146 14.82 2.81 -10.91
N GLY A 147 14.32 3.79 -11.66
CA GLY A 147 14.00 5.13 -11.16
C GLY A 147 12.90 5.08 -10.10
N ILE A 148 11.79 4.41 -10.40
CA ILE A 148 10.67 4.22 -9.47
C ILE A 148 11.12 3.37 -8.27
N GLY A 149 11.73 2.21 -8.54
CA GLY A 149 12.18 1.29 -7.52
C GLY A 149 13.13 1.93 -6.50
N VAL A 150 14.15 2.66 -6.96
CA VAL A 150 15.11 3.35 -6.08
C VAL A 150 14.43 4.42 -5.19
N LYS A 151 13.46 5.17 -5.71
CA LYS A 151 12.72 6.16 -4.92
C LYS A 151 11.94 5.51 -3.79
N ILE A 152 11.26 4.38 -4.07
CA ILE A 152 10.53 3.59 -3.08
C ILE A 152 11.50 3.01 -2.05
N LEU A 153 12.59 2.37 -2.48
CA LEU A 153 13.62 1.82 -1.59
C LEU A 153 14.19 2.87 -0.65
N PHE A 154 14.44 4.08 -1.15
CA PHE A 154 14.95 5.16 -0.33
C PHE A 154 13.99 5.55 0.81
N GLU A 155 12.68 5.66 0.53
CA GLU A 155 11.68 5.98 1.56
C GLU A 155 11.46 4.79 2.51
N LEU A 156 11.48 3.54 2.02
CA LEU A 156 11.45 2.33 2.87
C LEU A 156 12.65 2.31 3.83
N SER A 157 13.86 2.57 3.34
CA SER A 157 15.07 2.62 4.17
C SER A 157 14.95 3.66 5.27
N ARG A 158 14.47 4.86 4.95
CA ARG A 158 14.23 5.92 5.95
C ARG A 158 13.23 5.50 7.02
N MET A 159 12.15 4.82 6.61
CA MET A 159 11.13 4.33 7.52
C MET A 159 11.69 3.26 8.45
N VAL A 160 12.41 2.28 7.93
CA VAL A 160 13.04 1.21 8.73
C VAL A 160 14.04 1.80 9.74
N VAL A 161 14.92 2.71 9.31
CA VAL A 161 15.86 3.41 10.20
C VAL A 161 15.12 4.17 11.30
N TRP A 162 14.05 4.88 10.97
CA TRP A 162 13.27 5.63 11.97
C TRP A 162 12.59 4.69 12.98
N ARG A 163 12.02 3.56 12.52
CA ARG A 163 11.43 2.54 13.40
C ARG A 163 12.47 1.91 14.31
N SER A 164 13.63 1.52 13.77
CA SER A 164 14.73 0.96 14.55
C SER A 164 15.20 1.93 15.65
N ARG A 165 15.35 3.21 15.33
CA ARG A 165 15.71 4.23 16.32
C ARG A 165 14.67 4.38 17.42
N LYS A 166 13.38 4.31 17.10
CA LYS A 166 12.32 4.34 18.13
C LYS A 166 12.37 3.13 19.05
N LEU A 167 12.59 1.94 18.51
CA LEU A 167 12.76 0.72 19.31
C LEU A 167 13.94 0.86 20.26
N LEU A 168 15.10 1.29 19.77
CA LEU A 168 16.31 1.50 20.58
C LEU A 168 16.15 2.57 21.66
N ALA A 169 15.38 3.62 21.39
CA ALA A 169 15.12 4.69 22.37
C ALA A 169 14.17 4.27 23.50
N ASN A 170 13.33 3.25 23.27
CA ASN A 170 12.41 2.72 24.26
C ASN A 170 13.01 1.56 25.10
N GLU A 171 14.20 1.05 24.70
CA GLU A 171 14.95 0.05 25.47
C GLU A 171 15.87 0.76 26.50
N PRO A 172 15.68 0.57 27.81
CA PRO A 172 16.43 1.31 28.84
C PRO A 172 17.90 0.94 28.98
N HIS A 173 18.39 -0.10 28.29
CA HIS A 173 19.79 -0.55 28.39
C HIS A 173 20.27 -1.30 27.15
N LEU A 174 20.72 -0.57 26.11
CA LEU A 174 21.71 -1.13 25.21
C LEU A 174 23.08 -0.49 25.55
N PRO A 175 24.11 -1.30 25.83
CA PRO A 175 25.46 -0.75 26.05
C PRO A 175 25.92 -0.02 24.80
N THR A 176 26.33 1.21 24.98
CA THR A 176 27.03 2.02 23.97
C THR A 176 28.31 1.28 23.58
N VAL A 177 28.39 0.86 22.31
CA VAL A 177 29.63 0.35 21.69
C VAL A 177 30.46 1.53 21.26
#